data_32f71f81a4180449221a637f9c4baac4
#
_entry.id   32f71f81a4180449221a637f9c4baac4
#
_cell.length_a   1.000
_cell.length_b   1.000
_cell.length_c   1.000
_cell.angle_alpha   90.00
_cell.angle_beta   90.00
_cell.angle_gamma   90.00
#
_symmetry.space_group_name_H-M   'P 1'
#
loop_
_entity.id
_entity.type
_entity.pdbx_description
1 polymer ?
#
loop_
_entity_poly.entity_id
_entity_poly.type
_entity_poly.pdbx_seq_one_letter_code
_entity_poly.pdbx_strand_id
1 'polypeptide(L)'
;MEKVEFLILRNLLYNETYARKVIPFIKFEYFEDQNQKIIFEEISKFIQEYNQLSTKEVLLIEVEKRNDVNESSFKELIHLINCLDDVPVEFNWLIKKTEEWCQERAIYLALMESIHIADGKDDKKSVDSIPSILTDALSVSFDTHIGHDYLEDYEERYESYHRKEEKIEFDLEYFNKITKGGIPNKTLNIALAGTGVGKSLFMCHVASSVLLQGRNVLYITMEMAEERIAERIDANLLNVPIQEIANLPKSMFESKVNNLAKKTQGTLIIKEYPTASAHSGHFKSLLNELALKKSFKPDIIFIDYLNICASSRYRGNSTVNSYSYIKAIAEELRGLAVESNVPIVSATQTTRSGFGSSDVELTDTSESFGLPATADLMFALISTEELEELGQILVKQLKNRYNDPTIHRRFVIGIDRAKMRLYDCEQSAQNDILDNGKEEEYDYEETKPKKTFEGFKF
;
A
#
# COMPACT_ATOMS: atom_id res chain seq x y z
N MET A 1 27.40 26.66 22.76
CA MET A 1 26.90 25.53 21.95
C MET A 1 26.54 26.07 20.60
N GLU A 2 27.19 25.65 19.54
CA GLU A 2 26.80 26.05 18.17
C GLU A 2 25.38 25.55 17.92
N LYS A 3 24.49 26.44 17.44
CA LYS A 3 23.13 26.04 17.04
C LYS A 3 23.18 25.21 15.76
N VAL A 4 22.28 24.26 15.61
CA VAL A 4 22.19 23.37 14.43
C VAL A 4 22.07 24.21 13.13
N GLU A 5 21.35 25.32 13.18
CA GLU A 5 21.20 26.27 12.05
C GLU A 5 22.55 26.79 11.53
N PHE A 6 23.48 27.12 12.44
CA PHE A 6 24.81 27.58 12.07
C PHE A 6 25.65 26.47 11.43
N LEU A 7 25.55 25.24 11.94
CA LEU A 7 26.18 24.08 11.33
C LEU A 7 25.68 23.80 9.92
N ILE A 8 24.36 23.95 9.71
CA ILE A 8 23.73 23.80 8.39
C ILE A 8 24.30 24.82 7.41
N LEU A 9 24.23 26.12 7.74
CA LEU A 9 24.73 27.19 6.87
C LEU A 9 26.20 27.01 6.51
N ARG A 10 27.03 26.66 7.50
CA ARG A 10 28.45 26.40 7.30
C ARG A 10 28.69 25.26 6.30
N ASN A 11 28.02 24.15 6.46
CA ASN A 11 28.20 22.98 5.58
C ASN A 11 27.58 23.18 4.19
N LEU A 12 26.60 24.04 4.04
CA LEU A 12 26.09 24.46 2.72
C LEU A 12 27.11 25.22 1.89
N LEU A 13 28.14 25.82 2.52
CA LEU A 13 29.23 26.53 1.84
C LEU A 13 30.41 25.62 1.46
N TYR A 14 30.70 24.59 2.26
CA TYR A 14 31.94 23.83 2.12
C TYR A 14 31.77 22.38 1.71
N ASN A 15 30.53 21.82 1.80
CA ASN A 15 30.29 20.42 1.51
C ASN A 15 29.25 20.26 0.38
N GLU A 16 29.72 20.06 -0.83
CA GLU A 16 28.86 19.97 -2.02
C GLU A 16 27.89 18.77 -1.93
N THR A 17 28.36 17.61 -1.50
CA THR A 17 27.52 16.42 -1.35
C THR A 17 26.42 16.64 -0.33
N TYR A 18 26.73 17.31 0.77
CA TYR A 18 25.74 17.70 1.78
C TYR A 18 24.74 18.71 1.21
N ALA A 19 25.22 19.80 0.58
CA ALA A 19 24.37 20.84 0.03
C ALA A 19 23.36 20.29 -0.98
N ARG A 20 23.83 19.48 -1.94
CA ARG A 20 22.94 18.85 -2.94
C ARG A 20 21.89 17.94 -2.31
N LYS A 21 22.21 17.27 -1.20
CA LYS A 21 21.30 16.35 -0.52
C LYS A 21 20.25 17.06 0.31
N VAL A 22 20.55 18.20 0.94
CA VAL A 22 19.67 18.82 1.93
C VAL A 22 18.90 20.05 1.43
N ILE A 23 19.42 20.81 0.46
CA ILE A 23 18.81 22.02 -0.08
C ILE A 23 17.35 21.81 -0.53
N PRO A 24 16.99 20.71 -1.21
CA PRO A 24 15.60 20.52 -1.64
C PRO A 24 14.58 20.47 -0.51
N PHE A 25 15.02 20.19 0.71
CA PHE A 25 14.16 19.99 1.88
C PHE A 25 14.19 21.14 2.88
N ILE A 26 15.18 22.02 2.81
CA ILE A 26 15.30 23.17 3.69
C ILE A 26 14.52 24.35 3.10
N LYS A 27 13.67 24.97 3.93
CA LYS A 27 12.97 26.20 3.60
C LYS A 27 13.53 27.35 4.42
N PHE A 28 13.54 28.57 3.87
CA PHE A 28 14.06 29.73 4.57
C PHE A 28 13.25 30.04 5.84
N GLU A 29 11.94 29.71 5.86
CA GLU A 29 11.08 29.88 7.02
C GLU A 29 11.48 29.01 8.21
N TYR A 30 12.27 27.96 8.01
CA TYR A 30 12.73 27.09 9.08
C TYR A 30 13.74 27.77 10.00
N PHE A 31 14.52 28.72 9.51
CA PHE A 31 15.43 29.51 10.33
C PHE A 31 14.65 30.49 11.20
N GLU A 32 15.05 30.69 12.48
CA GLU A 32 14.43 31.65 13.37
C GLU A 32 15.03 33.04 13.18
N ASP A 33 16.35 33.13 13.05
CA ASP A 33 17.09 34.33 12.92
C ASP A 33 16.99 34.91 11.49
N GLN A 34 16.67 36.23 11.39
CA GLN A 34 16.50 36.91 10.10
C GLN A 34 17.79 36.95 9.27
N ASN A 35 18.94 37.07 9.92
CA ASN A 35 20.22 37.11 9.23
C ASN A 35 20.58 35.74 8.66
N GLN A 36 20.24 34.67 9.40
CA GLN A 36 20.42 33.29 8.89
C GLN A 36 19.48 32.97 7.72
N LYS A 37 18.24 33.49 7.74
CA LYS A 37 17.33 33.39 6.58
C LYS A 37 17.93 34.00 5.34
N ILE A 38 18.45 35.21 5.45
CA ILE A 38 19.06 35.94 4.34
C ILE A 38 20.28 35.15 3.78
N ILE A 39 21.15 34.65 4.65
CA ILE A 39 22.31 33.85 4.22
C ILE A 39 21.86 32.60 3.48
N PHE A 40 20.87 31.89 4.01
CA PHE A 40 20.34 30.69 3.35
C PHE A 40 19.71 31.00 1.98
N GLU A 41 18.94 32.10 1.88
CA GLU A 41 18.33 32.54 0.63
C GLU A 41 19.41 32.81 -0.44
N GLU A 42 20.48 33.50 -0.11
CA GLU A 42 21.56 33.83 -1.06
C GLU A 42 22.34 32.56 -1.45
N ILE A 43 22.62 31.64 -0.50
CA ILE A 43 23.25 30.34 -0.79
C ILE A 43 22.37 29.52 -1.75
N SER A 44 21.08 29.40 -1.42
CA SER A 44 20.15 28.60 -2.21
C SER A 44 19.97 29.15 -3.61
N LYS A 45 19.82 30.47 -3.76
CA LYS A 45 19.73 31.17 -5.03
C LYS A 45 20.98 30.95 -5.89
N PHE A 46 22.16 31.10 -5.31
CA PHE A 46 23.41 30.90 -6.02
C PHE A 46 23.57 29.47 -6.53
N ILE A 47 23.24 28.46 -5.69
CA ILE A 47 23.31 27.06 -6.09
C ILE A 47 22.31 26.74 -7.19
N GLN A 48 21.10 27.30 -7.14
CA GLN A 48 20.09 27.11 -8.20
C GLN A 48 20.49 27.74 -9.53
N GLU A 49 21.15 28.92 -9.49
CA GLU A 49 21.54 29.65 -10.71
C GLU A 49 22.81 29.09 -11.34
N TYR A 50 23.82 28.78 -10.54
CA TYR A 50 25.16 28.41 -11.05
C TYR A 50 25.48 26.91 -10.90
N ASN A 51 24.66 26.14 -10.21
CA ASN A 51 24.87 24.71 -9.92
C ASN A 51 26.23 24.41 -9.23
N GLN A 52 26.72 25.36 -8.43
CA GLN A 52 27.97 25.32 -7.67
C GLN A 52 27.78 25.89 -6.27
N LEU A 53 28.67 25.54 -5.33
CA LEU A 53 28.65 26.15 -4.00
C LEU A 53 29.05 27.62 -4.07
N SER A 54 28.39 28.44 -3.24
CA SER A 54 28.78 29.83 -3.04
C SER A 54 30.04 29.91 -2.16
N THR A 55 30.80 31.02 -2.29
CA THR A 55 31.90 31.34 -1.38
C THR A 55 31.51 32.48 -0.44
N LYS A 56 32.30 32.69 0.62
CA LYS A 56 32.07 33.83 1.55
C LYS A 56 32.09 35.16 0.80
N GLU A 57 33.04 35.32 -0.13
CA GLU A 57 33.20 36.55 -0.90
C GLU A 57 31.97 36.82 -1.77
N VAL A 58 31.45 35.80 -2.40
CA VAL A 58 30.22 35.92 -3.21
C VAL A 58 29.04 36.28 -2.33
N LEU A 59 28.87 35.63 -1.17
CA LEU A 59 27.80 36.00 -0.25
C LEU A 59 27.87 37.42 0.25
N LEU A 60 29.07 37.91 0.56
CA LEU A 60 29.26 39.30 0.99
C LEU A 60 28.83 40.29 -0.11
N ILE A 61 29.18 40.01 -1.38
CA ILE A 61 28.78 40.83 -2.53
C ILE A 61 27.25 40.78 -2.74
N GLU A 62 26.64 39.62 -2.65
CA GLU A 62 25.18 39.51 -2.87
C GLU A 62 24.36 40.12 -1.73
N VAL A 63 24.82 40.01 -0.48
CA VAL A 63 24.20 40.66 0.67
C VAL A 63 24.32 42.20 0.59
N GLU A 64 25.43 42.73 0.06
CA GLU A 64 25.64 44.17 -0.14
C GLU A 64 24.66 44.78 -1.16
N LYS A 65 24.22 43.99 -2.13
CA LYS A 65 23.23 44.42 -3.15
C LYS A 65 21.80 44.50 -2.64
N ARG A 66 21.52 43.92 -1.46
CA ARG A 66 20.16 43.89 -0.89
C ARG A 66 19.72 45.25 -0.39
N ASN A 67 18.50 45.65 -0.79
CA ASN A 67 17.89 46.93 -0.35
C ASN A 67 17.00 46.77 0.89
N ASP A 68 16.76 45.54 1.33
CA ASP A 68 15.89 45.18 2.45
C ASP A 68 16.65 45.02 3.79
N VAL A 69 17.96 45.23 3.78
CA VAL A 69 18.85 45.11 4.96
C VAL A 69 19.25 46.49 5.47
N ASN A 70 19.01 46.75 6.76
CA ASN A 70 19.49 47.98 7.38
C ASN A 70 20.97 47.91 7.78
N GLU A 71 21.61 49.05 8.07
CA GLU A 71 23.05 49.15 8.35
C GLU A 71 23.51 48.30 9.56
N SER A 72 22.64 48.17 10.57
CA SER A 72 22.93 47.34 11.76
C SER A 72 22.93 45.87 11.41
N SER A 73 21.87 45.39 10.75
CA SER A 73 21.76 43.99 10.30
C SER A 73 22.84 43.62 9.29
N PHE A 74 23.26 44.58 8.47
CA PHE A 74 24.37 44.35 7.53
C PHE A 74 25.69 44.05 8.24
N LYS A 75 26.02 44.78 9.30
CA LYS A 75 27.22 44.50 10.09
C LYS A 75 27.17 43.12 10.78
N GLU A 76 26.00 42.73 11.27
CA GLU A 76 25.79 41.42 11.88
C GLU A 76 25.90 40.29 10.84
N LEU A 77 25.35 40.46 9.62
CA LEU A 77 25.46 39.56 8.51
C LEU A 77 26.92 39.31 8.09
N ILE A 78 27.70 40.39 7.94
CA ILE A 78 29.13 40.28 7.65
C ILE A 78 29.85 39.51 8.73
N HIS A 79 29.56 39.81 9.99
CA HIS A 79 30.16 39.08 11.11
C HIS A 79 29.79 37.60 11.07
N LEU A 80 28.52 37.25 10.83
CA LEU A 80 28.02 35.88 10.78
C LEU A 80 28.66 35.10 9.61
N ILE A 81 28.73 35.70 8.40
CA ILE A 81 29.36 35.08 7.24
C ILE A 81 30.85 34.82 7.50
N ASN A 82 31.57 35.77 8.11
CA ASN A 82 32.98 35.59 8.45
C ASN A 82 33.23 34.45 9.46
N CYS A 83 32.25 34.17 10.35
CA CYS A 83 32.33 33.07 11.31
C CYS A 83 32.01 31.70 10.71
N LEU A 84 31.54 31.58 9.46
CA LEU A 84 31.28 30.32 8.78
C LEU A 84 32.59 29.70 8.28
N ASP A 85 33.34 29.05 9.13
CA ASP A 85 34.62 28.42 8.79
C ASP A 85 34.47 26.96 8.39
N ASP A 86 35.39 26.44 7.56
CA ASP A 86 35.39 25.03 7.17
C ASP A 86 35.88 24.15 8.32
N VAL A 87 34.94 23.59 9.07
CA VAL A 87 35.22 22.64 10.15
C VAL A 87 34.55 21.31 9.82
N PRO A 88 35.30 20.23 9.67
CA PRO A 88 34.75 18.92 9.33
C PRO A 88 33.73 18.41 10.35
N VAL A 89 32.61 17.89 9.85
CA VAL A 89 31.56 17.26 10.66
C VAL A 89 31.27 15.89 10.04
N GLU A 90 30.95 14.91 10.88
CA GLU A 90 30.59 13.59 10.40
C GLU A 90 29.30 13.68 9.54
N PHE A 91 29.41 13.18 8.32
CA PHE A 91 28.43 13.40 7.25
C PHE A 91 27.04 12.83 7.58
N ASN A 92 26.97 11.56 8.00
CA ASN A 92 25.68 10.91 8.28
C ASN A 92 24.98 11.50 9.49
N TRP A 93 25.76 11.84 10.52
CA TRP A 93 25.27 12.53 11.70
C TRP A 93 24.67 13.89 11.33
N LEU A 94 25.38 14.65 10.50
CA LEU A 94 24.92 15.98 10.06
C LEU A 94 23.64 15.90 9.25
N ILE A 95 23.54 14.98 8.29
CA ILE A 95 22.32 14.73 7.51
C ILE A 95 21.16 14.44 8.45
N LYS A 96 21.33 13.48 9.37
CA LYS A 96 20.30 13.11 10.32
C LYS A 96 19.87 14.27 11.20
N LYS A 97 20.82 15.07 11.69
CA LYS A 97 20.52 16.26 12.52
C LYS A 97 19.82 17.34 11.74
N THR A 98 20.15 17.52 10.47
CA THR A 98 19.46 18.48 9.61
C THR A 98 18.03 18.03 9.32
N GLU A 99 17.81 16.73 9.08
CA GLU A 99 16.47 16.18 8.88
C GLU A 99 15.60 16.35 10.13
N GLU A 100 16.10 15.95 11.30
CA GLU A 100 15.42 16.15 12.60
C GLU A 100 15.04 17.62 12.80
N TRP A 101 15.96 18.54 12.52
CA TRP A 101 15.70 19.98 12.62
C TRP A 101 14.64 20.45 11.62
N CYS A 102 14.68 20.01 10.35
CA CYS A 102 13.66 20.35 9.36
C CYS A 102 12.28 19.84 9.78
N GLN A 103 12.19 18.63 10.33
CA GLN A 103 10.94 18.05 10.84
C GLN A 103 10.38 18.86 12.01
N GLU A 104 11.22 19.19 13.00
CA GLU A 104 10.82 20.00 14.14
C GLU A 104 10.31 21.37 13.72
N ARG A 105 11.01 22.04 12.79
CA ARG A 105 10.62 23.36 12.27
C ARG A 105 9.34 23.30 11.43
N ALA A 106 9.20 22.29 10.57
CA ALA A 106 7.99 22.09 9.78
C ALA A 106 6.76 21.90 10.68
N ILE A 107 6.87 21.04 11.70
CA ILE A 107 5.80 20.81 12.68
C ILE A 107 5.46 22.09 13.44
N TYR A 108 6.47 22.82 13.92
CA TYR A 108 6.26 24.07 14.63
C TYR A 108 5.47 25.10 13.79
N LEU A 109 5.91 25.31 12.54
CA LEU A 109 5.24 26.24 11.62
C LEU A 109 3.82 25.79 11.27
N ALA A 110 3.62 24.51 11.05
CA ALA A 110 2.29 23.93 10.77
C ALA A 110 1.33 24.09 11.96
N LEU A 111 1.82 23.95 13.20
CA LEU A 111 1.03 24.19 14.41
C LEU A 111 0.68 25.68 14.54
N MET A 112 1.62 26.59 14.31
CA MET A 112 1.36 28.02 14.35
C MET A 112 0.33 28.42 13.28
N GLU A 113 0.45 27.92 12.07
CA GLU A 113 -0.51 28.14 10.99
C GLU A 113 -1.89 27.59 11.34
N SER A 114 -1.94 26.36 11.88
CA SER A 114 -3.19 25.74 12.32
C SER A 114 -3.90 26.55 13.40
N ILE A 115 -3.17 27.13 14.34
CA ILE A 115 -3.71 28.03 15.37
C ILE A 115 -4.28 29.29 14.73
N HIS A 116 -3.56 29.89 13.78
CA HIS A 116 -4.06 31.09 13.07
C HIS A 116 -5.37 30.83 12.31
N ILE A 117 -5.46 29.66 11.65
CA ILE A 117 -6.68 29.22 10.96
C ILE A 117 -7.81 29.00 11.96
N ALA A 118 -7.55 28.30 13.07
CA ALA A 118 -8.54 28.02 14.11
C ALA A 118 -9.07 29.28 14.79
N ASP A 119 -8.20 30.30 14.95
CA ASP A 119 -8.57 31.62 15.48
C ASP A 119 -9.34 32.50 14.49
N GLY A 120 -9.56 32.03 13.25
CA GLY A 120 -10.22 32.83 12.19
C GLY A 120 -9.42 34.02 11.70
N LYS A 121 -8.10 34.00 11.85
CA LYS A 121 -7.17 35.05 11.40
C LYS A 121 -6.65 34.86 9.98
N ASP A 122 -6.96 33.71 9.37
CA ASP A 122 -6.61 33.41 7.98
C ASP A 122 -7.87 33.35 7.10
N ASP A 123 -8.03 34.37 6.26
CA ASP A 123 -9.17 34.52 5.35
C ASP A 123 -9.09 33.54 4.13
N LYS A 124 -7.94 32.87 3.92
CA LYS A 124 -7.69 32.05 2.72
C LYS A 124 -7.85 30.55 2.96
N LYS A 125 -7.66 30.09 4.20
CA LYS A 125 -7.69 28.67 4.55
C LYS A 125 -8.83 28.36 5.52
N SER A 126 -9.52 27.25 5.29
CA SER A 126 -10.58 26.75 6.19
C SER A 126 -10.01 25.79 7.24
N VAL A 127 -10.75 25.60 8.34
CA VAL A 127 -10.40 24.64 9.41
C VAL A 127 -10.19 23.22 8.85
N ASP A 128 -10.87 22.87 7.76
CA ASP A 128 -10.74 21.54 7.12
C ASP A 128 -9.35 21.32 6.48
N SER A 129 -8.56 22.38 6.28
CA SER A 129 -7.18 22.26 5.77
C SER A 129 -6.16 21.89 6.84
N ILE A 130 -6.47 22.03 8.13
CA ILE A 130 -5.54 21.76 9.24
C ILE A 130 -4.98 20.32 9.21
N PRO A 131 -5.77 19.26 9.02
CA PRO A 131 -5.23 17.90 8.95
C PRO A 131 -4.20 17.70 7.82
N SER A 132 -4.41 18.34 6.66
CA SER A 132 -3.45 18.27 5.55
C SER A 132 -2.16 19.00 5.89
N ILE A 133 -2.23 20.20 6.45
CA ILE A 133 -1.06 21.02 6.85
C ILE A 133 -0.18 20.23 7.85
N LEU A 134 -0.79 19.61 8.86
CA LEU A 134 -0.07 18.80 9.83
C LEU A 134 0.50 17.50 9.23
N THR A 135 -0.25 16.85 8.35
CA THR A 135 0.22 15.64 7.64
C THR A 135 1.43 15.97 6.76
N ASP A 136 1.39 17.06 6.01
CA ASP A 136 2.48 17.50 5.16
C ASP A 136 3.75 17.83 5.99
N ALA A 137 3.58 18.46 7.14
CA ALA A 137 4.70 18.74 8.04
C ALA A 137 5.32 17.48 8.65
N LEU A 138 4.49 16.46 8.98
CA LEU A 138 4.95 15.17 9.49
C LEU A 138 5.60 14.29 8.42
N SER A 139 5.35 14.57 7.14
CA SER A 139 5.91 13.82 6.01
C SER A 139 7.29 14.33 5.55
N VAL A 140 7.84 15.36 6.15
CA VAL A 140 9.18 15.88 5.82
C VAL A 140 10.22 14.80 6.09
N SER A 141 10.87 14.33 5.03
CA SER A 141 11.92 13.31 5.09
C SER A 141 12.96 13.58 4.00
N PHE A 142 14.22 13.34 4.30
CA PHE A 142 15.32 13.43 3.34
C PHE A 142 15.48 12.15 2.52
N ASP A 143 14.39 11.45 2.31
CA ASP A 143 14.42 10.28 1.45
C ASP A 143 14.81 10.72 0.03
N THR A 144 16.05 10.36 -0.32
CA THR A 144 16.65 10.69 -1.61
C THR A 144 16.31 9.70 -2.71
N HIS A 145 15.48 8.70 -2.38
CA HIS A 145 15.08 7.70 -3.35
C HIS A 145 14.04 8.26 -4.34
N ILE A 146 14.50 9.17 -5.20
CA ILE A 146 13.71 9.75 -6.30
C ILE A 146 13.67 8.76 -7.48
N GLY A 147 13.12 7.58 -7.23
CA GLY A 147 13.08 6.54 -8.24
C GLY A 147 14.35 5.68 -8.24
N HIS A 148 14.43 4.75 -9.19
CA HIS A 148 15.50 3.78 -9.34
C HIS A 148 16.37 4.16 -10.53
N ASP A 149 17.64 4.52 -10.29
CA ASP A 149 18.59 4.72 -11.38
C ASP A 149 18.97 3.36 -11.99
N TYR A 150 18.61 3.18 -13.26
CA TYR A 150 18.72 1.87 -13.89
C TYR A 150 20.18 1.40 -14.03
N LEU A 151 21.12 2.30 -14.19
CA LEU A 151 22.54 1.96 -14.38
C LEU A 151 23.32 1.99 -13.06
N GLU A 152 23.02 2.94 -12.17
CA GLU A 152 23.75 3.11 -10.91
C GLU A 152 23.29 2.12 -9.83
N ASP A 153 21.97 1.85 -9.73
CA ASP A 153 21.40 0.99 -8.69
C ASP A 153 21.37 -0.52 -9.09
N TYR A 154 22.30 -0.98 -9.92
CA TYR A 154 22.30 -2.36 -10.40
C TYR A 154 22.57 -3.39 -9.29
N GLU A 155 23.35 -3.05 -8.28
CA GLU A 155 23.64 -3.92 -7.13
C GLU A 155 22.38 -4.13 -6.29
N GLU A 156 21.68 -3.05 -5.93
CA GLU A 156 20.43 -3.11 -5.18
C GLU A 156 19.35 -3.91 -5.93
N ARG A 157 19.32 -3.74 -7.26
CA ARG A 157 18.43 -4.49 -8.15
C ARG A 157 18.79 -5.98 -8.19
N TYR A 158 20.08 -6.31 -8.27
CA TYR A 158 20.55 -7.69 -8.21
C TYR A 158 20.18 -8.35 -6.89
N GLU A 159 20.37 -7.67 -5.77
CA GLU A 159 19.97 -8.14 -4.45
C GLU A 159 18.44 -8.34 -4.38
N SER A 160 17.66 -7.43 -4.98
CA SER A 160 16.20 -7.55 -5.01
C SER A 160 15.72 -8.79 -5.75
N TYR A 161 16.41 -9.20 -6.83
CA TYR A 161 16.09 -10.44 -7.57
C TYR A 161 16.39 -11.71 -6.79
N HIS A 162 17.35 -11.65 -5.85
CA HIS A 162 17.74 -12.78 -5.00
C HIS A 162 17.06 -12.75 -3.63
N ARG A 163 16.42 -11.64 -3.28
CA ARG A 163 15.62 -11.54 -2.06
C ARG A 163 14.33 -12.32 -2.25
N LYS A 164 14.10 -13.31 -1.40
CA LYS A 164 12.82 -14.02 -1.40
C LYS A 164 11.71 -13.01 -1.07
N GLU A 165 10.87 -12.70 -2.06
CA GLU A 165 9.71 -11.82 -1.87
C GLU A 165 8.78 -12.45 -0.82
N GLU A 166 8.42 -11.68 0.19
CA GLU A 166 7.50 -12.13 1.22
C GLU A 166 6.08 -12.11 0.64
N LYS A 167 5.49 -13.29 0.46
CA LYS A 167 4.14 -13.48 -0.07
C LYS A 167 3.24 -14.11 0.99
N ILE A 168 1.96 -13.85 0.89
CA ILE A 168 0.95 -14.49 1.71
C ILE A 168 0.45 -15.71 0.94
N GLU A 169 0.78 -16.89 1.44
CA GLU A 169 0.42 -18.17 0.82
C GLU A 169 -1.08 -18.44 0.99
N PHE A 170 -1.65 -19.15 0.03
CA PHE A 170 -2.96 -19.77 0.19
C PHE A 170 -2.79 -21.16 0.83
N ASP A 171 -3.83 -21.67 1.46
CA ASP A 171 -3.93 -23.11 1.81
C ASP A 171 -4.50 -23.94 0.65
N LEU A 172 -4.49 -23.37 -0.55
CA LEU A 172 -4.96 -23.96 -1.81
C LEU A 172 -3.79 -24.02 -2.80
N GLU A 173 -3.37 -25.22 -3.15
CA GLU A 173 -2.16 -25.49 -3.93
C GLU A 173 -2.16 -24.78 -5.30
N TYR A 174 -3.24 -24.86 -6.05
CA TYR A 174 -3.34 -24.24 -7.37
C TYR A 174 -3.28 -22.71 -7.32
N PHE A 175 -3.82 -22.10 -6.27
CA PHE A 175 -3.67 -20.64 -6.08
C PHE A 175 -2.21 -20.27 -5.85
N ASN A 176 -1.44 -21.08 -5.10
CA ASN A 176 -0.01 -20.86 -4.93
C ASN A 176 0.76 -21.08 -6.24
N LYS A 177 0.40 -22.09 -7.04
CA LYS A 177 1.00 -22.31 -8.37
C LYS A 177 0.82 -21.10 -9.29
N ILE A 178 -0.40 -20.58 -9.41
CA ILE A 178 -0.68 -19.44 -10.31
C ILE A 178 -0.08 -18.12 -9.80
N THR A 179 0.15 -17.98 -8.51
CA THR A 179 0.74 -16.76 -7.90
C THR A 179 2.23 -16.88 -7.61
N LYS A 180 2.85 -18.03 -7.96
CA LYS A 180 4.26 -18.33 -7.64
C LYS A 180 4.54 -18.18 -6.12
N GLY A 181 3.69 -18.82 -5.30
CA GLY A 181 3.86 -18.90 -3.86
C GLY A 181 3.06 -17.93 -3.03
N GLY A 182 2.00 -17.32 -3.57
CA GLY A 182 1.08 -16.49 -2.79
C GLY A 182 0.90 -15.06 -3.29
N ILE A 183 0.21 -14.24 -2.51
CA ILE A 183 -0.13 -12.85 -2.83
C ILE A 183 0.99 -11.92 -2.35
N PRO A 184 1.64 -11.13 -3.23
CA PRO A 184 2.63 -10.14 -2.84
C PRO A 184 1.97 -8.87 -2.27
N ASN A 185 2.73 -8.09 -1.51
CA ASN A 185 2.32 -6.78 -1.02
C ASN A 185 2.03 -5.79 -2.17
N LYS A 186 1.30 -4.71 -1.87
CA LYS A 186 0.97 -3.61 -2.80
C LYS A 186 0.11 -4.02 -3.99
N THR A 187 -0.72 -5.05 -3.84
CA THR A 187 -1.53 -5.61 -4.93
C THR A 187 -3.02 -5.59 -4.65
N LEU A 188 -3.81 -5.56 -5.73
CA LEU A 188 -5.26 -5.69 -5.71
C LEU A 188 -5.68 -6.99 -6.41
N ASN A 189 -6.32 -7.89 -5.66
CA ASN A 189 -6.72 -9.21 -6.10
C ASN A 189 -8.24 -9.33 -6.07
N ILE A 190 -8.87 -9.75 -7.16
CA ILE A 190 -10.31 -9.70 -7.34
C ILE A 190 -10.87 -11.07 -7.69
N ALA A 191 -11.81 -11.55 -6.88
CA ALA A 191 -12.64 -12.70 -7.18
C ALA A 191 -13.93 -12.26 -7.89
N LEU A 192 -14.16 -12.73 -9.11
CA LEU A 192 -15.39 -12.54 -9.87
C LEU A 192 -16.30 -13.72 -9.65
N ALA A 193 -17.56 -13.53 -9.26
CA ALA A 193 -18.52 -14.61 -9.15
C ALA A 193 -19.97 -14.12 -9.23
N GLY A 194 -20.85 -15.02 -9.68
CA GLY A 194 -22.29 -14.81 -9.59
C GLY A 194 -22.81 -14.74 -8.15
N THR A 195 -24.03 -14.28 -8.00
CA THR A 195 -24.72 -14.28 -6.68
C THR A 195 -24.88 -15.73 -6.18
N GLY A 196 -24.51 -16.00 -4.93
CA GLY A 196 -24.63 -17.33 -4.33
C GLY A 196 -23.51 -18.32 -4.67
N VAL A 197 -22.65 -18.06 -5.65
CA VAL A 197 -21.56 -18.97 -6.06
C VAL A 197 -20.53 -19.17 -4.94
N GLY A 198 -20.20 -18.13 -4.16
CA GLY A 198 -19.29 -18.30 -3.01
C GLY A 198 -18.25 -17.20 -2.83
N LYS A 199 -18.49 -15.96 -3.29
CA LYS A 199 -17.56 -14.83 -3.08
C LYS A 199 -17.15 -14.65 -1.63
N SER A 200 -18.12 -14.41 -0.74
CA SER A 200 -17.85 -14.20 0.69
C SER A 200 -17.32 -15.47 1.36
N LEU A 201 -17.70 -16.67 0.87
CA LEU A 201 -17.14 -17.93 1.34
C LEU A 201 -15.64 -18.01 1.02
N PHE A 202 -15.24 -17.69 -0.21
CA PHE A 202 -13.82 -17.63 -0.62
C PHE A 202 -13.05 -16.65 0.27
N MET A 203 -13.58 -15.44 0.45
CA MET A 203 -12.92 -14.40 1.23
C MET A 203 -12.81 -14.78 2.72
N CYS A 204 -13.87 -15.33 3.32
CA CYS A 204 -13.85 -15.83 4.71
C CYS A 204 -12.88 -17.00 4.88
N HIS A 205 -12.81 -17.92 3.89
CA HIS A 205 -11.89 -19.04 3.92
C HIS A 205 -10.44 -18.58 3.87
N VAL A 206 -10.08 -17.72 2.91
CA VAL A 206 -8.70 -17.20 2.80
C VAL A 206 -8.33 -16.36 4.03
N ALA A 207 -9.25 -15.55 4.55
CA ALA A 207 -9.02 -14.80 5.78
C ALA A 207 -8.73 -15.71 6.99
N SER A 208 -9.46 -16.84 7.09
CA SER A 208 -9.25 -17.87 8.11
C SER A 208 -7.89 -18.56 7.97
N SER A 209 -7.52 -18.92 6.74
CA SER A 209 -6.23 -19.54 6.41
C SER A 209 -5.06 -18.61 6.77
N VAL A 210 -5.14 -17.34 6.38
CA VAL A 210 -4.10 -16.35 6.68
C VAL A 210 -3.96 -16.10 8.19
N LEU A 211 -5.06 -16.07 8.94
CA LEU A 211 -5.04 -15.99 10.39
C LEU A 211 -4.29 -17.18 11.02
N LEU A 212 -4.51 -18.40 10.52
CA LEU A 212 -3.82 -19.59 11.00
C LEU A 212 -2.32 -19.60 10.70
N GLN A 213 -1.87 -18.85 9.68
CA GLN A 213 -0.45 -18.61 9.40
C GLN A 213 0.21 -17.62 10.37
N GLY A 214 -0.53 -17.10 11.35
CA GLY A 214 -0.02 -16.13 12.33
C GLY A 214 -0.02 -14.68 11.83
N ARG A 215 -0.70 -14.39 10.71
CA ARG A 215 -0.77 -13.05 10.11
C ARG A 215 -1.97 -12.25 10.63
N ASN A 216 -1.84 -10.94 10.59
CA ASN A 216 -2.90 -10.02 10.96
C ASN A 216 -3.84 -9.76 9.77
N VAL A 217 -5.12 -9.96 9.98
CA VAL A 217 -6.17 -9.85 8.95
C VAL A 217 -7.13 -8.73 9.31
N LEU A 218 -7.37 -7.81 8.38
CA LEU A 218 -8.47 -6.85 8.44
C LEU A 218 -9.54 -7.24 7.42
N TYR A 219 -10.75 -7.52 7.89
CA TYR A 219 -11.90 -7.81 7.05
C TYR A 219 -12.91 -6.67 7.12
N ILE A 220 -13.12 -5.98 6.01
CA ILE A 220 -14.08 -4.89 5.88
C ILE A 220 -15.29 -5.44 5.13
N THR A 221 -16.47 -5.34 5.74
CA THR A 221 -17.73 -5.73 5.12
C THR A 221 -18.66 -4.54 4.94
N MET A 222 -19.32 -4.49 3.79
CA MET A 222 -20.39 -3.52 3.50
C MET A 222 -21.67 -4.18 3.00
N GLU A 223 -21.67 -5.51 2.90
CA GLU A 223 -22.82 -6.32 2.49
C GLU A 223 -23.51 -6.98 3.68
N MET A 224 -22.72 -7.45 4.63
CA MET A 224 -23.19 -8.23 5.77
C MET A 224 -22.73 -7.62 7.09
N ALA A 225 -23.51 -7.84 8.15
CA ALA A 225 -23.10 -7.47 9.50
C ALA A 225 -21.82 -8.20 9.94
N GLU A 226 -21.02 -7.54 10.78
CA GLU A 226 -19.72 -8.08 11.24
C GLU A 226 -19.89 -9.40 12.00
N GLU A 227 -20.99 -9.61 12.72
CA GLU A 227 -21.29 -10.86 13.40
C GLU A 227 -21.58 -12.01 12.42
N ARG A 228 -22.18 -11.71 11.25
CA ARG A 228 -22.43 -12.71 10.21
C ARG A 228 -21.14 -13.15 9.50
N ILE A 229 -20.19 -12.25 9.34
CA ILE A 229 -18.87 -12.59 8.85
C ILE A 229 -18.11 -13.41 9.90
N ALA A 230 -18.21 -13.02 11.18
CA ALA A 230 -17.61 -13.79 12.29
C ALA A 230 -18.17 -15.21 12.36
N GLU A 231 -19.49 -15.39 12.24
CA GLU A 231 -20.15 -16.71 12.21
C GLU A 231 -19.60 -17.61 11.10
N ARG A 232 -19.34 -17.05 9.90
CA ARG A 232 -18.77 -17.78 8.76
C ARG A 232 -17.33 -18.20 9.03
N ILE A 233 -16.54 -17.30 9.61
CA ILE A 233 -15.15 -17.55 10.00
C ILE A 233 -15.10 -18.59 11.14
N ASP A 234 -16.01 -18.51 12.11
CA ASP A 234 -16.14 -19.49 13.18
C ASP A 234 -16.48 -20.87 12.62
N ALA A 235 -17.43 -20.97 11.69
CA ALA A 235 -17.75 -22.24 11.03
C ALA A 235 -16.53 -22.90 10.40
N ASN A 236 -15.68 -22.08 9.76
CA ASN A 236 -14.43 -22.54 9.16
C ASN A 236 -13.41 -22.97 10.21
N LEU A 237 -13.03 -22.07 11.12
CA LEU A 237 -11.93 -22.26 12.06
C LEU A 237 -12.24 -23.30 13.14
N LEU A 238 -13.48 -23.32 13.63
CA LEU A 238 -13.92 -24.25 14.68
C LEU A 238 -14.33 -25.60 14.12
N ASN A 239 -14.39 -25.73 12.79
CA ASN A 239 -14.81 -26.94 12.07
C ASN A 239 -16.23 -27.41 12.52
N VAL A 240 -17.19 -26.49 12.49
CA VAL A 240 -18.58 -26.70 12.88
C VAL A 240 -19.48 -26.21 11.76
N PRO A 241 -20.53 -26.94 11.36
CA PRO A 241 -21.50 -26.43 10.40
C PRO A 241 -22.09 -25.09 10.87
N ILE A 242 -22.21 -24.12 9.97
CA ILE A 242 -22.67 -22.78 10.31
C ILE A 242 -24.05 -22.77 11.01
N GLN A 243 -24.94 -23.71 10.62
CA GLN A 243 -26.26 -23.86 11.24
C GLN A 243 -26.20 -24.35 12.68
N GLU A 244 -25.11 -24.96 13.10
CA GLU A 244 -24.91 -25.49 14.45
C GLU A 244 -24.16 -24.50 15.36
N ILE A 245 -23.53 -23.45 14.83
CA ILE A 245 -22.76 -22.46 15.62
C ILE A 245 -23.61 -21.87 16.75
N ALA A 246 -24.84 -21.43 16.42
CA ALA A 246 -25.75 -20.82 17.40
C ALA A 246 -26.22 -21.80 18.50
N ASN A 247 -26.13 -23.10 18.24
CA ASN A 247 -26.57 -24.16 19.17
C ASN A 247 -25.41 -24.70 20.03
N LEU A 248 -24.18 -24.27 19.81
CA LEU A 248 -23.03 -24.70 20.61
C LEU A 248 -23.17 -24.27 22.07
N PRO A 249 -22.96 -25.17 23.02
CA PRO A 249 -22.82 -24.78 24.42
C PRO A 249 -21.69 -23.77 24.60
N LYS A 250 -21.90 -22.71 25.39
CA LYS A 250 -20.92 -21.64 25.61
C LYS A 250 -19.53 -22.19 26.00
N SER A 251 -19.48 -23.18 26.91
CA SER A 251 -18.24 -23.78 27.35
C SER A 251 -17.47 -24.49 26.20
N MET A 252 -18.22 -25.10 25.26
CA MET A 252 -17.61 -25.75 24.10
C MET A 252 -17.10 -24.71 23.10
N PHE A 253 -17.85 -23.64 22.86
CA PHE A 253 -17.42 -22.53 22.03
C PHE A 253 -16.14 -21.87 22.60
N GLU A 254 -16.13 -21.51 23.88
CA GLU A 254 -14.97 -20.94 24.57
C GLU A 254 -13.75 -21.86 24.49
N SER A 255 -13.92 -23.18 24.69
CA SER A 255 -12.83 -24.14 24.58
C SER A 255 -12.23 -24.17 23.17
N LYS A 256 -13.08 -24.17 22.12
CA LYS A 256 -12.64 -24.17 20.71
C LYS A 256 -11.89 -22.87 20.38
N VAL A 257 -12.40 -21.70 20.77
CA VAL A 257 -11.76 -20.40 20.56
C VAL A 257 -10.43 -20.30 21.31
N ASN A 258 -10.38 -20.75 22.56
CA ASN A 258 -9.11 -20.80 23.33
C ASN A 258 -8.06 -21.73 22.70
N ASN A 259 -8.49 -22.85 22.14
CA ASN A 259 -7.59 -23.75 21.40
C ASN A 259 -7.08 -23.12 20.09
N LEU A 260 -7.93 -22.35 19.40
CA LEU A 260 -7.56 -21.58 18.24
C LEU A 260 -6.53 -20.49 18.61
N ALA A 261 -6.78 -19.72 19.64
CA ALA A 261 -5.87 -18.67 20.13
C ALA A 261 -4.47 -19.19 20.51
N LYS A 262 -4.34 -20.46 20.87
CA LYS A 262 -3.03 -21.11 21.11
C LYS A 262 -2.30 -21.50 19.83
N LYS A 263 -3.01 -21.59 18.70
CA LYS A 263 -2.45 -22.06 17.42
C LYS A 263 -1.95 -20.92 16.53
N THR A 264 -2.41 -19.71 16.77
CA THR A 264 -2.01 -18.55 15.96
C THR A 264 -1.61 -17.37 16.84
N GLN A 265 -0.63 -16.60 16.39
CA GLN A 265 -0.26 -15.29 16.94
C GLN A 265 -0.93 -14.15 16.15
N GLY A 266 -1.58 -14.45 15.04
CA GLY A 266 -2.29 -13.49 14.21
C GLY A 266 -3.54 -12.95 14.91
N THR A 267 -3.98 -11.80 14.45
CA THR A 267 -5.21 -11.14 14.90
C THR A 267 -6.11 -10.89 13.70
N LEU A 268 -7.41 -11.18 13.83
CA LEU A 268 -8.41 -10.88 12.81
C LEU A 268 -9.37 -9.83 13.37
N ILE A 269 -9.50 -8.71 12.65
CA ILE A 269 -10.46 -7.65 12.97
C ILE A 269 -11.47 -7.57 11.83
N ILE A 270 -12.76 -7.61 12.19
CA ILE A 270 -13.88 -7.42 11.26
C ILE A 270 -14.44 -6.04 11.52
N LYS A 271 -14.68 -5.27 10.46
CA LYS A 271 -15.28 -3.94 10.53
C LYS A 271 -16.40 -3.79 9.51
N GLU A 272 -17.60 -3.50 10.00
CA GLU A 272 -18.75 -3.18 9.17
C GLU A 272 -18.80 -1.70 8.83
N TYR A 273 -19.19 -1.40 7.59
CA TYR A 273 -19.62 -0.08 7.12
C TYR A 273 -20.97 -0.22 6.41
N PRO A 274 -21.85 0.77 6.50
CA PRO A 274 -23.07 0.77 5.71
C PRO A 274 -22.75 0.74 4.21
N THR A 275 -23.60 0.07 3.44
CA THR A 275 -23.46 -0.03 1.97
C THR A 275 -23.31 1.36 1.34
N ALA A 276 -22.39 1.52 0.41
CA ALA A 276 -22.09 2.74 -0.33
C ALA A 276 -21.69 3.96 0.53
N SER A 277 -21.31 3.76 1.79
CA SER A 277 -20.92 4.85 2.70
C SER A 277 -19.41 5.04 2.84
N ALA A 278 -18.61 4.02 2.57
CA ALA A 278 -17.18 4.03 2.80
C ALA A 278 -16.37 3.96 1.50
N HIS A 279 -15.32 4.75 1.43
CA HIS A 279 -14.33 4.80 0.36
C HIS A 279 -12.91 4.61 0.91
N SER A 280 -11.89 4.57 0.04
CA SER A 280 -10.47 4.39 0.40
C SER A 280 -9.98 5.31 1.53
N GLY A 281 -10.44 6.56 1.59
CA GLY A 281 -10.11 7.50 2.66
C GLY A 281 -10.60 7.06 4.05
N HIS A 282 -11.81 6.49 4.13
CA HIS A 282 -12.32 5.93 5.39
C HIS A 282 -11.50 4.70 5.81
N PHE A 283 -11.10 3.86 4.85
CA PHE A 283 -10.26 2.70 5.15
C PHE A 283 -8.88 3.10 5.63
N LYS A 284 -8.28 4.14 5.03
CA LYS A 284 -7.01 4.72 5.49
C LYS A 284 -7.12 5.26 6.92
N SER A 285 -8.21 5.96 7.23
CA SER A 285 -8.49 6.45 8.59
C SER A 285 -8.63 5.29 9.58
N LEU A 286 -9.34 4.22 9.20
CA LEU A 286 -9.46 3.00 10.01
C LEU A 286 -8.09 2.36 10.28
N LEU A 287 -7.23 2.25 9.28
CA LEU A 287 -5.88 1.69 9.45
C LEU A 287 -5.06 2.50 10.46
N ASN A 288 -5.11 3.83 10.37
CA ASN A 288 -4.45 4.71 11.33
C ASN A 288 -5.02 4.55 12.75
N GLU A 289 -6.34 4.48 12.87
CA GLU A 289 -7.01 4.29 14.16
C GLU A 289 -6.64 2.94 14.81
N LEU A 290 -6.62 1.85 14.03
CA LEU A 290 -6.22 0.53 14.50
C LEU A 290 -4.75 0.49 14.92
N ALA A 291 -3.87 1.14 14.18
CA ALA A 291 -2.46 1.26 14.53
C ALA A 291 -2.27 2.01 15.85
N LEU A 292 -2.97 3.13 16.05
CA LEU A 292 -2.86 3.97 17.24
C LEU A 292 -3.52 3.34 18.48
N LYS A 293 -4.76 2.80 18.34
CA LYS A 293 -5.55 2.34 19.49
C LYS A 293 -5.29 0.88 19.88
N LYS A 294 -4.90 0.06 18.91
CA LYS A 294 -4.73 -1.39 19.13
C LYS A 294 -3.34 -1.90 18.79
N SER A 295 -2.42 -1.02 18.37
CA SER A 295 -1.10 -1.40 17.84
C SER A 295 -1.21 -2.46 16.73
N PHE A 296 -2.31 -2.42 15.98
CA PHE A 296 -2.65 -3.39 14.96
C PHE A 296 -2.29 -2.85 13.57
N LYS A 297 -1.49 -3.62 12.84
CA LYS A 297 -1.20 -3.40 11.42
C LYS A 297 -1.56 -4.68 10.68
N PRO A 298 -2.48 -4.63 9.69
CA PRO A 298 -2.83 -5.82 8.91
C PRO A 298 -1.71 -6.20 7.95
N ASP A 299 -1.53 -7.51 7.75
CA ASP A 299 -0.71 -8.07 6.67
C ASP A 299 -1.53 -8.22 5.39
N ILE A 300 -2.87 -8.30 5.50
CA ILE A 300 -3.81 -8.41 4.39
C ILE A 300 -5.13 -7.72 4.74
N ILE A 301 -5.78 -7.14 3.73
CA ILE A 301 -7.09 -6.49 3.87
C ILE A 301 -8.08 -7.18 2.92
N PHE A 302 -9.21 -7.62 3.46
CA PHE A 302 -10.37 -8.07 2.70
C PHE A 302 -11.42 -6.98 2.65
N ILE A 303 -12.03 -6.75 1.47
CA ILE A 303 -13.10 -5.75 1.27
C ILE A 303 -14.27 -6.45 0.56
N ASP A 304 -15.36 -6.69 1.29
CA ASP A 304 -16.54 -7.42 0.80
C ASP A 304 -17.71 -6.44 0.57
N TYR A 305 -17.95 -6.01 -0.69
CA TYR A 305 -17.20 -6.19 -1.94
C TYR A 305 -17.09 -4.86 -2.70
N LEU A 306 -16.24 -4.83 -3.71
CA LEU A 306 -15.80 -3.61 -4.38
C LEU A 306 -16.94 -2.73 -4.94
N ASN A 307 -17.94 -3.34 -5.59
CA ASN A 307 -19.00 -2.59 -6.28
C ASN A 307 -19.92 -1.78 -5.34
N ILE A 308 -19.94 -2.10 -4.05
CA ILE A 308 -20.71 -1.39 -3.04
C ILE A 308 -19.88 -0.43 -2.20
N CYS A 309 -18.60 -0.23 -2.54
CA CYS A 309 -17.80 0.87 -2.01
C CYS A 309 -18.25 2.21 -2.60
N ALA A 310 -18.01 3.29 -1.86
CA ALA A 310 -18.07 4.64 -2.42
C ALA A 310 -16.73 5.00 -3.09
N SER A 311 -16.77 5.96 -4.00
CA SER A 311 -15.56 6.59 -4.53
C SER A 311 -15.32 7.95 -3.89
N SER A 312 -14.07 8.26 -3.54
CA SER A 312 -13.68 9.57 -3.02
C SER A 312 -13.71 10.65 -4.10
N ARG A 313 -13.56 10.25 -5.39
CA ARG A 313 -13.50 11.15 -6.54
C ARG A 313 -14.88 11.63 -7.01
N TYR A 314 -15.93 10.86 -6.75
CA TYR A 314 -17.28 11.15 -7.24
C TYR A 314 -18.27 11.31 -6.10
N ARG A 315 -18.86 12.49 -5.95
CA ARG A 315 -19.96 12.73 -5.00
C ARG A 315 -21.30 12.29 -5.61
N GLY A 316 -22.20 11.76 -4.78
CA GLY A 316 -23.41 11.02 -5.13
C GLY A 316 -24.46 11.65 -6.07
N ASN A 317 -24.21 12.84 -6.66
CA ASN A 317 -25.07 13.52 -7.63
C ASN A 317 -24.42 13.70 -9.02
N SER A 318 -23.29 13.04 -9.28
CA SER A 318 -22.64 13.11 -10.58
C SER A 318 -23.28 12.09 -11.55
N THR A 319 -23.62 12.52 -12.77
CA THR A 319 -24.04 11.66 -13.88
C THR A 319 -22.88 10.82 -14.42
N VAL A 320 -22.17 10.12 -13.52
CA VAL A 320 -21.02 9.28 -13.88
C VAL A 320 -21.53 7.92 -14.30
N ASN A 321 -21.03 7.44 -15.45
CA ASN A 321 -21.28 6.07 -15.90
C ASN A 321 -20.75 5.07 -14.85
N SER A 322 -21.50 4.01 -14.56
CA SER A 322 -21.13 2.94 -13.64
C SER A 322 -19.74 2.36 -13.91
N TYR A 323 -19.37 2.26 -15.20
CA TYR A 323 -18.02 1.89 -15.64
C TYR A 323 -16.91 2.75 -15.01
N SER A 324 -17.02 4.08 -15.15
CA SER A 324 -16.02 5.02 -14.64
C SER A 324 -15.99 5.04 -13.11
N TYR A 325 -17.15 4.82 -12.50
CA TYR A 325 -17.30 4.76 -11.05
C TYR A 325 -16.58 3.54 -10.44
N ILE A 326 -16.84 2.35 -10.98
CA ILE A 326 -16.20 1.10 -10.53
C ILE A 326 -14.68 1.12 -10.79
N LYS A 327 -14.27 1.66 -11.95
CA LYS A 327 -12.85 1.86 -12.23
C LYS A 327 -12.17 2.75 -11.20
N ALA A 328 -12.80 3.87 -10.83
CA ALA A 328 -12.26 4.79 -9.83
C ALA A 328 -12.11 4.11 -8.46
N ILE A 329 -13.10 3.33 -8.02
CA ILE A 329 -13.02 2.55 -6.78
C ILE A 329 -11.82 1.58 -6.84
N ALA A 330 -11.67 0.84 -7.94
CA ALA A 330 -10.56 -0.09 -8.10
C ALA A 330 -9.19 0.61 -8.05
N GLU A 331 -9.05 1.77 -8.72
CA GLU A 331 -7.83 2.59 -8.67
C GLU A 331 -7.55 3.11 -7.26
N GLU A 332 -8.57 3.55 -6.53
CA GLU A 332 -8.46 4.01 -5.15
C GLU A 332 -8.04 2.88 -4.20
N LEU A 333 -8.61 1.69 -4.35
CA LEU A 333 -8.23 0.52 -3.54
C LEU A 333 -6.81 0.04 -3.86
N ARG A 334 -6.43 0.06 -5.14
CA ARG A 334 -5.04 -0.26 -5.52
C ARG A 334 -4.05 0.77 -4.99
N GLY A 335 -4.42 2.06 -5.02
CA GLY A 335 -3.65 3.13 -4.38
C GLY A 335 -3.46 2.89 -2.88
N LEU A 336 -4.53 2.53 -2.18
CA LEU A 336 -4.50 2.18 -0.76
C LEU A 336 -3.57 0.98 -0.48
N ALA A 337 -3.62 -0.07 -1.32
CA ALA A 337 -2.73 -1.23 -1.19
C ALA A 337 -1.24 -0.84 -1.30
N VAL A 338 -0.91 0.05 -2.23
CA VAL A 338 0.46 0.57 -2.44
C VAL A 338 0.91 1.44 -1.27
N GLU A 339 0.09 2.40 -0.85
CA GLU A 339 0.39 3.31 0.26
C GLU A 339 0.56 2.58 1.60
N SER A 340 -0.31 1.60 1.87
CA SER A 340 -0.27 0.81 3.11
C SER A 340 0.75 -0.34 3.07
N ASN A 341 1.35 -0.61 1.90
CA ASN A 341 2.25 -1.74 1.66
C ASN A 341 1.62 -3.10 2.01
N VAL A 342 0.32 -3.29 1.72
CA VAL A 342 -0.47 -4.46 2.10
C VAL A 342 -1.26 -4.94 0.88
N PRO A 343 -1.43 -6.26 0.64
CA PRO A 343 -2.33 -6.75 -0.39
C PRO A 343 -3.79 -6.54 0.00
N ILE A 344 -4.61 -6.18 -0.98
CA ILE A 344 -6.06 -6.10 -0.84
C ILE A 344 -6.69 -7.22 -1.66
N VAL A 345 -7.61 -7.96 -1.04
CA VAL A 345 -8.48 -8.94 -1.69
C VAL A 345 -9.90 -8.43 -1.65
N SER A 346 -10.55 -8.39 -2.81
CA SER A 346 -11.94 -8.00 -2.91
C SER A 346 -12.69 -8.89 -3.91
N ALA A 347 -13.98 -8.66 -4.04
CA ALA A 347 -14.82 -9.39 -4.96
C ALA A 347 -15.61 -8.44 -5.87
N THR A 348 -16.08 -8.98 -7.00
CA THR A 348 -17.02 -8.31 -7.90
C THR A 348 -18.06 -9.31 -8.41
N GLN A 349 -19.17 -8.82 -8.91
CA GLN A 349 -20.24 -9.66 -9.46
C GLN A 349 -20.13 -9.79 -10.98
N THR A 350 -20.58 -10.93 -11.52
CA THR A 350 -20.78 -11.10 -12.97
C THR A 350 -22.00 -10.34 -13.45
N THR A 351 -22.04 -10.03 -14.76
CA THR A 351 -23.26 -9.57 -15.44
C THR A 351 -24.33 -10.65 -15.46
N ARG A 352 -25.58 -10.27 -15.76
CA ARG A 352 -26.67 -11.24 -15.90
C ARG A 352 -26.43 -12.29 -17.00
N SER A 353 -25.71 -11.93 -18.06
CA SER A 353 -25.33 -12.85 -19.14
C SER A 353 -24.28 -13.87 -18.70
N GLY A 354 -23.37 -13.52 -17.79
CA GLY A 354 -22.36 -14.43 -17.23
C GLY A 354 -22.89 -15.36 -16.13
N PHE A 355 -24.10 -15.11 -15.62
CA PHE A 355 -24.67 -15.86 -14.48
C PHE A 355 -25.06 -17.32 -14.78
N GLY A 356 -25.13 -17.74 -15.99
CA GLY A 356 -25.44 -19.14 -16.38
C GLY A 356 -24.41 -19.74 -17.31
N SER A 357 -23.31 -19.01 -17.54
CA SER A 357 -22.27 -19.45 -18.45
C SER A 357 -21.25 -20.33 -17.73
N SER A 358 -21.00 -21.51 -18.27
CA SER A 358 -19.87 -22.34 -17.86
C SER A 358 -18.51 -21.76 -18.24
N ASP A 359 -18.51 -20.71 -19.09
CA ASP A 359 -17.31 -20.00 -19.56
C ASP A 359 -17.44 -18.51 -19.36
N VAL A 360 -16.95 -18.02 -18.22
CA VAL A 360 -16.93 -16.60 -17.85
C VAL A 360 -15.67 -15.95 -18.39
N GLU A 361 -15.83 -14.78 -19.07
CA GLU A 361 -14.73 -13.98 -19.61
C GLU A 361 -14.61 -12.62 -18.91
N LEU A 362 -13.54 -11.87 -19.24
CA LEU A 362 -13.34 -10.49 -18.73
C LEU A 362 -14.50 -9.55 -19.12
N THR A 363 -15.21 -9.85 -20.22
CA THR A 363 -16.39 -9.13 -20.68
C THR A 363 -17.62 -9.32 -19.80
N ASP A 364 -17.63 -10.38 -19.00
CA ASP A 364 -18.73 -10.72 -18.10
C ASP A 364 -18.63 -10.05 -16.74
N THR A 365 -17.60 -9.19 -16.53
CA THR A 365 -17.56 -8.33 -15.35
C THR A 365 -18.70 -7.33 -15.39
N SER A 366 -19.55 -7.32 -14.36
CA SER A 366 -20.61 -6.34 -14.27
C SER A 366 -20.01 -4.94 -14.35
N GLU A 367 -20.37 -4.23 -15.41
CA GLU A 367 -20.18 -2.79 -15.55
C GLU A 367 -18.77 -2.27 -15.87
N SER A 368 -17.66 -3.07 -16.02
CA SER A 368 -16.36 -2.41 -16.22
C SER A 368 -15.21 -3.23 -16.78
N PHE A 369 -14.77 -2.92 -18.02
CA PHE A 369 -13.41 -3.25 -18.50
C PHE A 369 -12.29 -2.56 -17.70
N GLY A 370 -12.59 -1.52 -16.93
CA GLY A 370 -11.63 -0.79 -16.11
C GLY A 370 -11.13 -1.58 -14.91
N LEU A 371 -11.95 -2.47 -14.37
CA LEU A 371 -11.58 -3.30 -13.23
C LEU A 371 -10.47 -4.31 -13.59
N PRO A 372 -10.59 -5.10 -14.68
CA PRO A 372 -9.50 -5.96 -15.14
C PRO A 372 -8.21 -5.21 -15.46
N ALA A 373 -8.29 -3.97 -15.96
CA ALA A 373 -7.11 -3.16 -16.23
C ALA A 373 -6.33 -2.81 -14.95
N THR A 374 -7.02 -2.58 -13.86
CA THR A 374 -6.46 -2.12 -12.58
C THR A 374 -5.98 -3.26 -11.68
N ALA A 375 -6.72 -4.37 -11.58
CA ALA A 375 -6.39 -5.51 -10.74
C ALA A 375 -5.03 -6.15 -11.13
N ASP A 376 -4.32 -6.70 -10.15
CA ASP A 376 -3.07 -7.46 -10.37
C ASP A 376 -3.35 -8.94 -10.60
N LEU A 377 -4.31 -9.53 -9.88
CA LEU A 377 -4.87 -10.85 -10.11
C LEU A 377 -6.39 -10.73 -10.22
N MET A 378 -6.96 -11.40 -11.20
CA MET A 378 -8.41 -11.54 -11.34
C MET A 378 -8.75 -12.95 -11.79
N PHE A 379 -9.67 -13.58 -11.10
CA PHE A 379 -10.16 -14.93 -11.40
C PHE A 379 -11.67 -15.03 -11.18
N ALA A 380 -12.29 -15.91 -11.93
CA ALA A 380 -13.71 -16.23 -11.79
C ALA A 380 -13.90 -17.50 -10.96
N LEU A 381 -14.90 -17.48 -10.08
CA LEU A 381 -15.47 -18.66 -9.44
C LEU A 381 -16.74 -19.02 -10.18
N ILE A 382 -16.80 -20.22 -10.72
CA ILE A 382 -17.88 -20.71 -11.57
C ILE A 382 -18.49 -21.95 -10.92
N SER A 383 -19.82 -21.95 -10.76
CA SER A 383 -20.60 -23.08 -10.26
C SER A 383 -21.62 -23.47 -11.31
N THR A 384 -21.69 -24.76 -11.63
CA THR A 384 -22.75 -25.38 -12.43
C THR A 384 -23.48 -26.40 -11.56
N GLU A 385 -24.66 -26.86 -11.97
CA GLU A 385 -25.41 -27.88 -11.22
C GLU A 385 -24.56 -29.15 -11.02
N GLU A 386 -23.78 -29.57 -12.04
CA GLU A 386 -22.88 -30.73 -11.98
C GLU A 386 -21.75 -30.52 -10.97
N LEU A 387 -21.14 -29.31 -10.93
CA LEU A 387 -20.09 -29.00 -9.97
C LEU A 387 -20.65 -28.90 -8.52
N GLU A 388 -21.87 -28.42 -8.37
CA GLU A 388 -22.54 -28.37 -7.07
C GLU A 388 -22.84 -29.76 -6.50
N GLU A 389 -23.28 -30.69 -7.33
CA GLU A 389 -23.49 -32.08 -6.94
C GLU A 389 -22.19 -32.76 -6.50
N LEU A 390 -21.06 -32.41 -7.11
CA LEU A 390 -19.72 -32.87 -6.76
C LEU A 390 -19.10 -32.14 -5.57
N GLY A 391 -19.73 -31.08 -5.07
CA GLY A 391 -19.15 -30.22 -4.03
C GLY A 391 -17.89 -29.50 -4.52
N GLN A 392 -17.91 -29.00 -5.74
CA GLN A 392 -16.77 -28.40 -6.42
C GLN A 392 -17.10 -26.99 -6.95
N ILE A 393 -16.06 -26.19 -7.17
CA ILE A 393 -16.10 -24.90 -7.87
C ILE A 393 -14.97 -24.87 -8.90
N LEU A 394 -15.28 -24.46 -10.12
CA LEU A 394 -14.28 -24.19 -11.14
C LEU A 394 -13.72 -22.79 -10.95
N VAL A 395 -12.40 -22.68 -10.92
CA VAL A 395 -11.67 -21.41 -10.92
C VAL A 395 -11.09 -21.18 -12.30
N LYS A 396 -11.33 -20.00 -12.89
CA LYS A 396 -10.75 -19.57 -14.16
C LYS A 396 -9.93 -18.31 -13.96
N GLN A 397 -8.65 -18.34 -14.34
CA GLN A 397 -7.84 -17.14 -14.38
C GLN A 397 -8.32 -16.20 -15.50
N LEU A 398 -8.57 -14.94 -15.16
CA LEU A 398 -8.96 -13.90 -16.10
C LEU A 398 -7.81 -12.92 -16.36
N LYS A 399 -7.03 -12.61 -15.33
CA LYS A 399 -5.83 -11.78 -15.39
C LYS A 399 -4.85 -12.19 -14.30
N ASN A 400 -3.57 -12.23 -14.65
CA ASN A 400 -2.51 -12.53 -13.71
C ASN A 400 -1.23 -11.74 -14.07
N ARG A 401 -0.75 -10.89 -13.15
CA ARG A 401 0.52 -10.17 -13.26
C ARG A 401 1.69 -10.92 -12.59
N TYR A 402 1.41 -11.98 -11.85
CA TYR A 402 2.40 -12.73 -11.08
C TYR A 402 3.03 -13.85 -11.89
N ASN A 403 2.26 -14.39 -12.85
CA ASN A 403 2.64 -15.50 -13.70
C ASN A 403 1.94 -15.44 -15.06
N ASP A 404 2.30 -16.31 -15.97
CA ASP A 404 1.59 -16.51 -17.23
C ASP A 404 0.16 -16.99 -16.95
N PRO A 405 -0.88 -16.27 -17.36
CA PRO A 405 -2.28 -16.62 -17.13
C PRO A 405 -2.73 -17.85 -17.93
N THR A 406 -1.92 -18.36 -18.85
CA THR A 406 -2.21 -19.60 -19.60
C THR A 406 -1.86 -20.85 -18.81
N ILE A 407 -0.96 -20.75 -17.84
CA ILE A 407 -0.56 -21.86 -16.97
C ILE A 407 -1.65 -22.07 -15.91
N HIS A 408 -2.20 -23.26 -15.83
CA HIS A 408 -3.34 -23.59 -14.97
C HIS A 408 -4.50 -22.59 -15.12
N ARG A 409 -4.83 -22.28 -16.38
CA ARG A 409 -5.88 -21.30 -16.70
C ARG A 409 -7.21 -21.61 -16.01
N ARG A 410 -7.52 -22.90 -15.87
CA ARG A 410 -8.68 -23.43 -15.16
C ARG A 410 -8.26 -24.54 -14.23
N PHE A 411 -8.85 -24.57 -13.06
CA PHE A 411 -8.67 -25.65 -12.09
C PHE A 411 -9.89 -25.74 -11.17
N VAL A 412 -10.08 -26.90 -10.55
CA VAL A 412 -11.20 -27.17 -9.66
C VAL A 412 -10.73 -27.17 -8.21
N ILE A 413 -11.53 -26.59 -7.34
CA ILE A 413 -11.38 -26.64 -5.88
C ILE A 413 -12.64 -27.24 -5.27
N GLY A 414 -12.51 -27.96 -4.17
CA GLY A 414 -13.61 -28.46 -3.39
C GLY A 414 -14.23 -27.38 -2.51
N ILE A 415 -15.53 -27.48 -2.25
CA ILE A 415 -16.27 -26.55 -1.39
C ILE A 415 -17.12 -27.31 -0.37
N ASP A 416 -16.92 -27.00 0.91
CA ASP A 416 -17.81 -27.36 2.01
C ASP A 416 -18.59 -26.12 2.45
N ARG A 417 -19.78 -25.93 1.88
CA ARG A 417 -20.64 -24.76 2.18
C ARG A 417 -21.11 -24.75 3.62
N ALA A 418 -21.29 -25.92 4.24
CA ALA A 418 -21.75 -26.01 5.62
C ALA A 418 -20.72 -25.46 6.60
N LYS A 419 -19.43 -25.67 6.32
CA LYS A 419 -18.32 -25.23 7.16
C LYS A 419 -17.57 -24.03 6.59
N MET A 420 -18.09 -23.41 5.55
CA MET A 420 -17.45 -22.25 4.90
C MET A 420 -15.99 -22.51 4.50
N ARG A 421 -15.69 -23.71 3.96
CA ARG A 421 -14.34 -24.17 3.60
C ARG A 421 -14.17 -24.42 2.12
N LEU A 422 -12.96 -24.15 1.67
CA LEU A 422 -12.43 -24.61 0.39
C LEU A 422 -11.29 -25.59 0.67
N TYR A 423 -11.03 -26.49 -0.28
CA TYR A 423 -9.94 -27.49 -0.18
C TYR A 423 -9.48 -27.92 -1.56
N ASP A 424 -8.27 -28.42 -1.65
CA ASP A 424 -7.75 -28.95 -2.91
C ASP A 424 -8.44 -30.26 -3.28
N CYS A 425 -8.83 -30.40 -4.54
CA CYS A 425 -9.38 -31.63 -5.10
C CYS A 425 -8.25 -32.58 -5.54
N GLU A 426 -8.57 -33.87 -5.61
CA GLU A 426 -7.65 -34.87 -6.16
C GLU A 426 -7.27 -34.55 -7.62
N GLN A 427 -6.09 -35.02 -8.05
CA GLN A 427 -5.57 -34.83 -9.40
C GLN A 427 -6.54 -35.34 -10.50
N SER A 428 -7.31 -36.38 -10.23
CA SER A 428 -8.33 -36.90 -11.12
C SER A 428 -9.40 -35.87 -11.51
N ALA A 429 -9.82 -35.01 -10.56
CA ALA A 429 -10.80 -33.95 -10.81
C ALA A 429 -10.25 -32.82 -11.71
N GLN A 430 -8.93 -32.73 -11.84
CA GLN A 430 -8.28 -31.72 -12.70
C GLN A 430 -8.15 -32.19 -14.15
N ASN A 431 -8.17 -33.51 -14.40
CA ASN A 431 -7.93 -34.13 -15.73
C ASN A 431 -9.13 -34.00 -16.69
N ASP A 432 -10.35 -33.84 -16.14
CA ASP A 432 -11.57 -33.70 -16.93
C ASP A 432 -11.85 -32.25 -17.40
N ILE A 433 -10.97 -31.31 -17.05
CA ILE A 433 -11.12 -29.94 -17.44
C ILE A 433 -10.57 -29.73 -18.85
N LEU A 434 -11.43 -29.44 -19.81
CA LEU A 434 -11.04 -29.02 -21.14
C LEU A 434 -10.27 -27.70 -21.08
N ASP A 435 -9.06 -27.66 -21.66
CA ASP A 435 -8.23 -26.46 -21.80
C ASP A 435 -7.44 -26.06 -20.53
N ASN A 436 -6.67 -27.00 -19.97
CA ASN A 436 -5.80 -26.77 -18.81
C ASN A 436 -4.50 -25.98 -19.10
N GLY A 437 -4.22 -25.63 -20.35
CA GLY A 437 -2.89 -25.18 -20.75
C GLY A 437 -1.85 -26.34 -20.71
N LYS A 438 -0.72 -26.16 -21.36
CA LYS A 438 0.36 -27.16 -21.30
C LYS A 438 0.98 -27.13 -19.90
N GLU A 439 0.95 -28.24 -19.18
CA GLU A 439 1.80 -28.47 -18.03
C GLU A 439 3.26 -28.48 -18.53
N GLU A 440 3.99 -27.41 -18.34
CA GLU A 440 5.45 -27.51 -18.31
C GLU A 440 5.80 -28.03 -16.91
N GLU A 441 6.13 -29.31 -16.80
CA GLU A 441 6.85 -29.86 -15.65
C GLU A 441 8.16 -29.09 -15.51
N TYR A 442 8.19 -28.13 -14.60
CA TYR A 442 9.43 -27.56 -14.12
C TYR A 442 10.07 -28.57 -13.18
N ASP A 443 10.80 -29.51 -13.78
CA ASP A 443 11.75 -30.34 -13.05
C ASP A 443 12.83 -29.43 -12.48
N TYR A 444 12.86 -29.25 -11.18
CA TYR A 444 13.92 -28.56 -10.46
C TYR A 444 15.17 -29.44 -10.41
N GLU A 445 15.67 -29.88 -11.57
CA GLU A 445 17.05 -30.29 -11.67
C GLU A 445 17.93 -29.05 -11.73
N GLU A 446 18.85 -28.94 -10.80
CA GLU A 446 19.94 -27.97 -10.79
C GLU A 446 20.66 -27.94 -12.16
N THR A 447 20.16 -27.13 -13.09
CA THR A 447 20.87 -26.89 -14.34
C THR A 447 22.03 -25.94 -14.06
N LYS A 448 23.23 -26.52 -14.00
CA LYS A 448 24.49 -25.76 -14.14
C LYS A 448 24.37 -24.74 -15.27
N PRO A 449 24.82 -23.48 -15.07
CA PRO A 449 24.65 -22.45 -16.07
C PRO A 449 25.32 -22.83 -17.37
N LYS A 450 24.54 -23.03 -18.42
CA LYS A 450 25.07 -23.15 -19.78
C LYS A 450 25.69 -21.82 -20.18
N LYS A 451 27.02 -21.80 -20.39
CA LYS A 451 27.75 -20.73 -21.03
C LYS A 451 27.19 -20.50 -22.43
N THR A 452 26.43 -19.46 -22.64
CA THR A 452 26.05 -18.98 -23.96
C THR A 452 25.90 -17.46 -23.95
N PHE A 453 27.01 -16.77 -23.78
CA PHE A 453 27.20 -15.40 -24.26
C PHE A 453 28.53 -15.29 -25.02
N GLU A 454 28.71 -16.15 -26.02
CA GLU A 454 29.72 -15.91 -27.04
C GLU A 454 29.02 -15.30 -28.26
N GLY A 455 29.14 -13.99 -28.44
CA GLY A 455 28.63 -13.34 -29.64
C GLY A 455 28.32 -11.84 -29.58
N PHE A 456 28.36 -11.18 -28.43
CA PHE A 456 28.23 -9.73 -28.40
C PHE A 456 29.60 -9.07 -28.32
N LYS A 457 30.06 -8.48 -29.46
CA LYS A 457 31.14 -7.51 -29.50
C LYS A 457 30.52 -6.12 -29.31
N PHE A 458 30.98 -5.40 -28.29
CA PHE A 458 30.78 -3.96 -28.14
C PHE A 458 31.66 -3.20 -29.11
#